data_a72cc852be280840bd1f04277b80b762
#
_entry.id   a72cc852be280840bd1f04277b80b762
#
_cell.length_a   1.000
_cell.length_b   1.000
_cell.length_c   1.000
_cell.angle_alpha   90.00
_cell.angle_beta   90.00
_cell.angle_gamma   90.00
#
_symmetry.space_group_name_H-M   'P 1'
#
loop_
_entity.id
_entity.type
_entity.pdbx_description
1 polymer ?
#
loop_
_entity_poly.entity_id
_entity_poly.type
_entity_poly.pdbx_seq_one_letter_code
_entity_poly.pdbx_strand_id
1 'polypeptide(L)'
;EQLQLTYDYGVDKLWVLNVGDLKPMEYPITLFLDMAWNPKRYAVDNLLDHPRQFCAQQFGEEQADEAMRILNLYSKYAGRVTAEMLDRKKQVSDEFIKLEAEALRQYMTLQQEYKDAYKQLILFPVQAMANLYEMYYAQAMNHKLYKENNPQANYWADKVEQSFKRDKDLCDDYNNVMSGGKWKNMMIQKHIGYTSWNDNFPADKQPEVYRIEEPEKAMGGYVFKSRDGVVAMEAEHYFEKKDVVGAQWTVIPYMGRTLSGMALMPYTKDVAGASLSYKMEIPKGVTEVTVHIVVKSTLAFHDIKGHKYEVGF
;
A
#
# COMPACT_ATOMS: atom_id res chain seq x y z
N GLU A 1 -14.27 -7.25 -28.00
CA GLU A 1 -14.42 -6.28 -29.10
C GLU A 1 -13.37 -6.56 -30.19
N GLN A 2 -12.05 -6.44 -29.94
CA GLN A 2 -11.03 -6.62 -30.97
C GLN A 2 -11.01 -8.03 -31.58
N LEU A 3 -11.18 -9.08 -30.77
CA LEU A 3 -11.23 -10.45 -31.25
C LEU A 3 -12.46 -10.70 -32.15
N GLN A 4 -13.62 -10.14 -31.79
CA GLN A 4 -14.82 -10.23 -32.60
C GLN A 4 -14.64 -9.50 -33.93
N LEU A 5 -14.07 -8.28 -33.89
CA LEU A 5 -13.78 -7.51 -35.07
C LEU A 5 -12.82 -8.28 -36.02
N THR A 6 -11.78 -8.89 -35.46
CA THR A 6 -10.83 -9.73 -36.22
C THR A 6 -11.55 -10.85 -36.95
N TYR A 7 -12.46 -11.54 -36.27
CA TYR A 7 -13.26 -12.59 -36.88
C TYR A 7 -14.20 -12.06 -37.98
N ASP A 8 -14.88 -10.94 -37.73
CA ASP A 8 -15.82 -10.32 -38.66
C ASP A 8 -15.12 -9.85 -39.96
N TYR A 9 -13.82 -9.55 -39.89
CA TYR A 9 -12.98 -9.23 -41.05
C TYR A 9 -12.34 -10.47 -41.71
N GLY A 10 -12.79 -11.68 -41.37
CA GLY A 10 -12.44 -12.92 -42.06
C GLY A 10 -11.20 -13.64 -41.57
N VAL A 11 -10.67 -13.28 -40.41
CA VAL A 11 -9.57 -14.02 -39.78
C VAL A 11 -10.16 -15.19 -38.97
N ASP A 12 -10.42 -16.32 -39.64
CA ASP A 12 -11.18 -17.45 -39.12
C ASP A 12 -10.44 -18.79 -39.11
N LYS A 13 -9.18 -18.84 -39.57
CA LYS A 13 -8.44 -20.10 -39.72
C LYS A 13 -7.44 -20.36 -38.62
N LEU A 14 -6.72 -19.37 -38.19
CA LEU A 14 -5.67 -19.51 -37.19
C LEU A 14 -5.55 -18.24 -36.36
N TRP A 15 -5.68 -18.39 -35.05
CA TRP A 15 -5.42 -17.34 -34.09
C TRP A 15 -4.21 -17.71 -33.25
N VAL A 16 -3.28 -16.80 -33.07
CA VAL A 16 -2.07 -16.98 -32.25
C VAL A 16 -2.00 -15.87 -31.21
N LEU A 17 -1.84 -16.28 -29.96
CA LEU A 17 -1.67 -15.36 -28.82
C LEU A 17 -0.28 -15.52 -28.23
N ASN A 18 0.48 -14.44 -28.21
CA ASN A 18 1.69 -14.38 -27.39
C ASN A 18 1.30 -13.88 -25.99
N VAL A 19 1.46 -14.73 -24.99
CA VAL A 19 1.03 -14.45 -23.61
C VAL A 19 2.15 -13.95 -22.70
N GLY A 20 3.42 -14.01 -23.14
CA GLY A 20 4.57 -13.76 -22.29
C GLY A 20 4.71 -14.84 -21.22
N ASP A 21 3.90 -14.76 -20.18
CA ASP A 21 3.81 -15.74 -19.09
C ASP A 21 2.44 -16.43 -19.04
N LEU A 22 2.41 -17.67 -18.54
CA LEU A 22 1.17 -18.44 -18.37
C LEU A 22 0.41 -18.00 -17.11
N LYS A 23 1.14 -17.54 -16.08
CA LYS A 23 0.58 -17.13 -14.80
C LYS A 23 1.00 -15.69 -14.47
N PRO A 24 0.11 -14.89 -13.94
CA PRO A 24 -1.31 -15.13 -13.62
C PRO A 24 -2.29 -14.75 -14.77
N MET A 25 -2.10 -15.34 -15.95
CA MET A 25 -2.82 -15.00 -17.19
C MET A 25 -3.94 -16.01 -17.54
N GLU A 26 -4.35 -16.87 -16.62
CA GLU A 26 -5.28 -17.96 -16.86
C GLU A 26 -6.62 -17.49 -17.44
N TYR A 27 -7.21 -16.45 -16.85
CA TYR A 27 -8.50 -15.95 -17.34
C TYR A 27 -8.43 -15.37 -18.77
N PRO A 28 -7.53 -14.41 -19.09
CA PRO A 28 -7.47 -13.87 -20.45
C PRO A 28 -7.07 -14.91 -21.49
N ILE A 29 -6.26 -15.92 -21.14
CA ILE A 29 -5.92 -17.05 -22.04
C ILE A 29 -7.20 -17.88 -22.30
N THR A 30 -7.96 -18.21 -21.26
CA THR A 30 -9.20 -18.97 -21.39
C THR A 30 -10.20 -18.22 -22.27
N LEU A 31 -10.41 -16.92 -22.05
CA LEU A 31 -11.30 -16.11 -22.88
C LEU A 31 -10.86 -16.11 -24.36
N PHE A 32 -9.56 -15.96 -24.63
CA PHE A 32 -9.04 -15.99 -25.98
C PHE A 32 -9.31 -17.33 -26.67
N LEU A 33 -9.03 -18.44 -25.99
CA LEU A 33 -9.20 -19.79 -26.53
C LEU A 33 -10.67 -20.13 -26.75
N ASP A 34 -11.54 -19.74 -25.82
CA ASP A 34 -12.98 -19.97 -25.95
C ASP A 34 -13.60 -19.15 -27.10
N MET A 35 -13.12 -17.92 -27.29
CA MET A 35 -13.52 -17.09 -28.44
C MET A 35 -12.94 -17.64 -29.75
N ALA A 36 -11.73 -18.16 -29.78
CA ALA A 36 -11.16 -18.80 -30.97
C ALA A 36 -11.92 -20.08 -31.34
N TRP A 37 -12.38 -20.85 -30.34
CA TRP A 37 -13.17 -22.06 -30.55
C TRP A 37 -14.58 -21.75 -31.09
N ASN A 38 -15.26 -20.74 -30.55
CA ASN A 38 -16.58 -20.32 -31.00
C ASN A 38 -16.77 -18.79 -30.92
N PRO A 39 -16.28 -18.05 -31.92
CA PRO A 39 -16.30 -16.59 -31.91
C PRO A 39 -17.71 -15.98 -31.91
N LYS A 40 -18.74 -16.76 -32.25
CA LYS A 40 -20.15 -16.31 -32.26
C LYS A 40 -20.85 -16.46 -30.90
N ARG A 41 -20.23 -17.15 -29.93
CA ARG A 41 -20.85 -17.41 -28.63
C ARG A 41 -20.96 -16.16 -27.76
N TYR A 42 -19.96 -15.28 -27.83
CA TYR A 42 -19.88 -14.10 -26.99
C TYR A 42 -19.95 -12.82 -27.84
N ALA A 43 -20.97 -12.04 -27.61
CA ALA A 43 -21.20 -10.72 -28.23
C ALA A 43 -21.10 -9.63 -27.16
N VAL A 44 -21.27 -8.37 -27.53
CA VAL A 44 -21.15 -7.22 -26.62
C VAL A 44 -22.13 -7.29 -25.45
N ASP A 45 -23.33 -7.75 -25.72
CA ASP A 45 -24.47 -7.83 -24.79
C ASP A 45 -24.40 -9.00 -23.79
N ASN A 46 -23.62 -10.05 -24.09
CA ASN A 46 -23.43 -11.19 -23.20
C ASN A 46 -21.98 -11.49 -22.83
N LEU A 47 -21.08 -10.55 -23.10
CA LEU A 47 -19.66 -10.75 -22.83
C LEU A 47 -19.33 -11.05 -21.36
N LEU A 48 -20.12 -10.48 -20.43
CA LEU A 48 -19.94 -10.70 -18.99
C LEU A 48 -20.34 -12.11 -18.52
N ASP A 49 -21.06 -12.87 -19.34
CA ASP A 49 -21.38 -14.26 -19.02
C ASP A 49 -20.12 -15.14 -18.95
N HIS A 50 -19.10 -14.83 -19.76
CA HIS A 50 -17.86 -15.59 -19.79
C HIS A 50 -17.08 -15.50 -18.45
N PRO A 51 -16.72 -14.32 -17.92
CA PRO A 51 -16.01 -14.23 -16.64
C PRO A 51 -16.87 -14.75 -15.47
N ARG A 52 -18.19 -14.59 -15.54
CA ARG A 52 -19.09 -15.16 -14.54
C ARG A 52 -19.06 -16.68 -14.54
N GLN A 53 -19.15 -17.31 -15.73
CA GLN A 53 -19.07 -18.76 -15.87
C GLN A 53 -17.69 -19.29 -15.43
N PHE A 54 -16.61 -18.61 -15.81
CA PHE A 54 -15.27 -18.95 -15.33
C PHE A 54 -15.20 -18.93 -13.80
N CYS A 55 -15.70 -17.87 -13.16
CA CYS A 55 -15.70 -17.77 -11.70
C CYS A 55 -16.58 -18.82 -11.04
N ALA A 56 -17.75 -19.13 -11.61
CA ALA A 56 -18.65 -20.18 -11.11
C ALA A 56 -17.99 -21.58 -11.13
N GLN A 57 -17.27 -21.89 -12.20
CA GLN A 57 -16.53 -23.15 -12.34
C GLN A 57 -15.39 -23.29 -11.33
N GLN A 58 -14.73 -22.18 -10.99
CA GLN A 58 -13.55 -22.17 -10.11
C GLN A 58 -13.90 -22.04 -8.63
N PHE A 59 -14.94 -21.31 -8.28
CA PHE A 59 -15.23 -20.87 -6.91
C PHE A 59 -16.64 -21.19 -6.42
N GLY A 60 -17.45 -21.84 -7.27
CA GLY A 60 -18.86 -22.13 -6.98
C GLY A 60 -19.80 -20.99 -7.39
N GLU A 61 -21.04 -21.34 -7.63
CA GLU A 61 -22.07 -20.46 -8.20
C GLU A 61 -22.36 -19.26 -7.27
N GLU A 62 -22.35 -19.47 -5.95
CA GLU A 62 -22.62 -18.43 -4.95
C GLU A 62 -21.57 -17.33 -4.92
N GLN A 63 -20.35 -17.62 -5.35
CA GLN A 63 -19.23 -16.67 -5.31
C GLN A 63 -18.97 -15.99 -6.67
N ALA A 64 -19.63 -16.48 -7.72
CA ALA A 64 -19.31 -16.13 -9.09
C ALA A 64 -19.45 -14.64 -9.41
N ASP A 65 -20.53 -14.01 -8.97
CA ASP A 65 -20.81 -12.61 -9.29
C ASP A 65 -19.81 -11.65 -8.68
N GLU A 66 -19.44 -11.85 -7.40
CA GLU A 66 -18.47 -11.01 -6.73
C GLU A 66 -17.04 -11.26 -7.25
N ALA A 67 -16.67 -12.52 -7.48
CA ALA A 67 -15.36 -12.85 -8.06
C ALA A 67 -15.22 -12.28 -9.48
N MET A 68 -16.25 -12.37 -10.29
CA MET A 68 -16.31 -11.77 -11.63
C MET A 68 -16.19 -10.25 -11.56
N ARG A 69 -16.89 -9.59 -10.63
CA ARG A 69 -16.81 -8.14 -10.43
C ARG A 69 -15.37 -7.71 -10.10
N ILE A 70 -14.70 -8.43 -9.18
CA ILE A 70 -13.31 -8.15 -8.79
C ILE A 70 -12.37 -8.34 -9.99
N LEU A 71 -12.49 -9.43 -10.73
CA LEU A 71 -11.69 -9.73 -11.92
C LEU A 71 -11.83 -8.65 -13.01
N ASN A 72 -13.06 -8.18 -13.24
CA ASN A 72 -13.33 -7.11 -14.20
C ASN A 72 -12.74 -5.77 -13.74
N LEU A 73 -12.86 -5.44 -12.46
CA LEU A 73 -12.25 -4.21 -11.91
C LEU A 73 -10.73 -4.25 -11.97
N TYR A 74 -10.12 -5.39 -11.64
CA TYR A 74 -8.69 -5.63 -11.82
C TYR A 74 -8.24 -5.30 -13.24
N SER A 75 -8.88 -5.91 -14.24
CA SER A 75 -8.58 -5.69 -15.65
C SER A 75 -8.79 -4.24 -16.09
N LYS A 76 -9.88 -3.62 -15.63
CA LYS A 76 -10.20 -2.22 -15.90
C LYS A 76 -9.16 -1.26 -15.33
N TYR A 77 -8.72 -1.50 -14.09
CA TYR A 77 -7.75 -0.62 -13.43
C TYR A 77 -6.35 -0.79 -14.01
N ALA A 78 -5.92 -2.02 -14.26
CA ALA A 78 -4.64 -2.31 -14.90
C ALA A 78 -4.52 -1.74 -16.32
N GLY A 79 -5.63 -1.67 -17.07
CA GLY A 79 -5.66 -1.12 -18.43
C GLY A 79 -5.59 0.41 -18.52
N ARG A 80 -5.60 1.16 -17.39
CA ARG A 80 -5.57 2.63 -17.44
C ARG A 80 -4.18 3.22 -17.66
N VAL A 81 -3.20 2.67 -16.96
CA VAL A 81 -1.82 3.13 -16.98
C VAL A 81 -0.94 2.04 -16.37
N THR A 82 0.27 1.83 -16.85
CA THR A 82 1.21 0.92 -16.21
C THR A 82 1.69 1.50 -14.86
N ALA A 83 2.04 0.63 -13.92
CA ALA A 83 2.39 1.06 -12.58
C ALA A 83 3.58 2.04 -12.57
N GLU A 84 4.59 1.81 -13.40
CA GLU A 84 5.79 2.65 -13.54
C GLU A 84 5.47 4.07 -14.06
N MET A 85 4.36 4.22 -14.79
CA MET A 85 3.91 5.49 -15.35
C MET A 85 2.79 6.16 -14.51
N LEU A 86 2.52 5.64 -13.33
CA LEU A 86 1.44 6.12 -12.46
C LEU A 86 1.62 7.57 -12.04
N ASP A 87 2.87 7.99 -11.76
CA ASP A 87 3.18 9.29 -11.18
C ASP A 87 2.34 9.53 -9.89
N ARG A 88 1.74 10.71 -9.76
CA ARG A 88 0.95 11.12 -8.59
C ARG A 88 -0.55 10.87 -8.73
N LYS A 89 -0.95 9.93 -9.54
CA LYS A 89 -2.38 9.57 -9.73
C LYS A 89 -2.89 8.71 -8.57
N LYS A 90 -3.03 9.32 -7.40
CA LYS A 90 -3.44 8.67 -6.15
C LYS A 90 -4.70 7.83 -6.30
N GLN A 91 -5.68 8.32 -7.06
CA GLN A 91 -6.95 7.61 -7.26
C GLN A 91 -6.75 6.19 -7.77
N VAL A 92 -5.83 5.97 -8.72
CA VAL A 92 -5.61 4.64 -9.30
C VAL A 92 -5.00 3.69 -8.26
N SER A 93 -4.04 4.18 -7.46
CA SER A 93 -3.48 3.41 -6.35
C SER A 93 -4.54 3.07 -5.30
N ASP A 94 -5.34 4.06 -4.88
CA ASP A 94 -6.41 3.86 -3.89
C ASP A 94 -7.47 2.84 -4.36
N GLU A 95 -7.80 2.84 -5.66
CA GLU A 95 -8.74 1.87 -6.24
C GLU A 95 -8.21 0.44 -6.17
N PHE A 96 -6.91 0.22 -6.42
CA PHE A 96 -6.29 -1.09 -6.26
C PHE A 96 -6.21 -1.54 -4.80
N ILE A 97 -5.85 -0.64 -3.88
CA ILE A 97 -5.82 -0.94 -2.44
C ILE A 97 -7.23 -1.33 -1.94
N LYS A 98 -8.26 -0.62 -2.41
CA LYS A 98 -9.64 -0.96 -2.09
C LYS A 98 -10.03 -2.32 -2.66
N LEU A 99 -9.66 -2.60 -3.91
CA LEU A 99 -9.95 -3.87 -4.58
C LEU A 99 -9.26 -5.04 -3.88
N GLU A 100 -8.04 -4.87 -3.40
CA GLU A 100 -7.35 -5.86 -2.57
C GLU A 100 -8.12 -6.18 -1.29
N ALA A 101 -8.59 -5.15 -0.59
CA ALA A 101 -9.39 -5.36 0.62
C ALA A 101 -10.72 -6.10 0.33
N GLU A 102 -11.32 -5.86 -0.83
CA GLU A 102 -12.54 -6.56 -1.27
C GLU A 102 -12.25 -8.02 -1.62
N ALA A 103 -11.18 -8.29 -2.38
CA ALA A 103 -10.73 -9.64 -2.70
C ALA A 103 -10.38 -10.44 -1.44
N LEU A 104 -9.70 -9.83 -0.48
CA LEU A 104 -9.36 -10.47 0.78
C LEU A 104 -10.61 -10.80 1.61
N ARG A 105 -11.60 -9.90 1.66
CA ARG A 105 -12.88 -10.18 2.35
C ARG A 105 -13.59 -11.38 1.73
N GLN A 106 -13.69 -11.45 0.41
CA GLN A 106 -14.31 -12.59 -0.26
C GLN A 106 -13.53 -13.88 0.05
N TYR A 107 -12.19 -13.86 -0.05
CA TYR A 107 -11.33 -14.99 0.28
C TYR A 107 -11.59 -15.54 1.69
N MET A 108 -11.78 -14.67 2.67
CA MET A 108 -12.04 -15.08 4.06
C MET A 108 -13.37 -15.81 4.24
N THR A 109 -14.36 -15.55 3.39
CA THR A 109 -15.69 -16.18 3.44
C THR A 109 -15.80 -17.45 2.63
N LEU A 110 -14.84 -17.74 1.74
CA LEU A 110 -14.86 -18.93 0.89
C LEU A 110 -14.77 -20.23 1.68
N GLN A 111 -15.42 -21.25 1.17
CA GLN A 111 -15.21 -22.63 1.61
C GLN A 111 -13.76 -23.07 1.31
N GLN A 112 -13.25 -23.96 2.15
CA GLN A 112 -11.81 -24.32 2.10
C GLN A 112 -11.39 -24.89 0.75
N GLU A 113 -12.26 -25.61 0.08
CA GLU A 113 -11.99 -26.23 -1.22
C GLU A 113 -11.73 -25.23 -2.35
N TYR A 114 -12.30 -23.99 -2.25
CA TYR A 114 -12.13 -22.95 -3.27
C TYR A 114 -10.96 -21.99 -2.97
N LYS A 115 -10.45 -21.99 -1.73
CA LYS A 115 -9.45 -20.99 -1.31
C LYS A 115 -8.18 -21.01 -2.12
N ASP A 116 -7.69 -22.19 -2.47
CA ASP A 116 -6.44 -22.33 -3.20
C ASP A 116 -6.57 -21.79 -4.63
N ALA A 117 -7.64 -22.14 -5.33
CA ALA A 117 -7.95 -21.62 -6.65
C ALA A 117 -8.18 -20.10 -6.62
N TYR A 118 -8.93 -19.61 -5.65
CA TYR A 118 -9.21 -18.17 -5.53
C TYR A 118 -7.94 -17.36 -5.22
N LYS A 119 -7.09 -17.87 -4.31
CA LYS A 119 -5.80 -17.24 -4.00
C LYS A 119 -4.94 -17.11 -5.26
N GLN A 120 -4.88 -18.17 -6.06
CA GLN A 120 -4.10 -18.19 -7.30
C GLN A 120 -4.66 -17.25 -8.37
N LEU A 121 -5.98 -17.31 -8.63
CA LEU A 121 -6.58 -16.70 -9.81
C LEU A 121 -7.08 -15.26 -9.58
N ILE A 122 -7.37 -14.87 -8.35
CA ILE A 122 -7.95 -13.57 -8.00
C ILE A 122 -7.07 -12.84 -6.98
N LEU A 123 -6.83 -13.43 -5.80
CA LEU A 123 -6.24 -12.69 -4.69
C LEU A 123 -4.79 -12.29 -4.99
N PHE A 124 -3.95 -13.22 -5.44
CA PHE A 124 -2.54 -12.93 -5.75
C PHE A 124 -2.39 -11.86 -6.84
N PRO A 125 -3.04 -11.95 -8.02
CA PRO A 125 -2.93 -10.90 -9.03
C PRO A 125 -3.34 -9.52 -8.51
N VAL A 126 -4.42 -9.45 -7.75
CA VAL A 126 -4.91 -8.19 -7.17
C VAL A 126 -3.92 -7.65 -6.15
N GLN A 127 -3.37 -8.49 -5.26
CA GLN A 127 -2.37 -8.09 -4.27
C GLN A 127 -1.06 -7.61 -4.90
N ALA A 128 -0.58 -8.33 -5.91
CA ALA A 128 0.63 -7.96 -6.63
C ALA A 128 0.48 -6.58 -7.31
N MET A 129 -0.63 -6.36 -8.02
CA MET A 129 -0.88 -5.07 -8.67
C MET A 129 -1.12 -3.96 -7.67
N ALA A 130 -1.90 -4.18 -6.61
CA ALA A 130 -2.11 -3.17 -5.56
C ALA A 130 -0.78 -2.73 -4.94
N ASN A 131 0.10 -3.68 -4.67
CA ASN A 131 1.43 -3.42 -4.13
C ASN A 131 2.32 -2.61 -5.09
N LEU A 132 2.33 -2.95 -6.38
CA LEU A 132 3.09 -2.21 -7.39
C LEU A 132 2.59 -0.76 -7.54
N TYR A 133 1.28 -0.55 -7.60
CA TYR A 133 0.71 0.79 -7.70
C TYR A 133 0.97 1.62 -6.43
N GLU A 134 0.90 1.02 -5.24
CA GLU A 134 1.28 1.69 -3.99
C GLU A 134 2.76 2.08 -4.01
N MET A 135 3.65 1.19 -4.46
CA MET A 135 5.09 1.42 -4.53
C MET A 135 5.46 2.59 -5.44
N TYR A 136 4.95 2.60 -6.67
CA TYR A 136 5.29 3.67 -7.62
C TYR A 136 4.61 5.00 -7.27
N TYR A 137 3.42 4.97 -6.68
CA TYR A 137 2.84 6.18 -6.10
C TYR A 137 3.70 6.72 -4.95
N ALA A 138 4.17 5.83 -4.07
CA ALA A 138 5.05 6.20 -2.97
C ALA A 138 6.37 6.81 -3.48
N GLN A 139 6.96 6.25 -4.54
CA GLN A 139 8.15 6.81 -5.17
C GLN A 139 7.89 8.23 -5.72
N ALA A 140 6.80 8.44 -6.44
CA ALA A 140 6.44 9.75 -6.98
C ALA A 140 6.23 10.79 -5.86
N MET A 141 5.63 10.39 -4.75
CA MET A 141 5.46 11.24 -3.56
C MET A 141 6.80 11.52 -2.86
N ASN A 142 7.66 10.51 -2.73
CA ASN A 142 9.01 10.67 -2.19
C ASN A 142 9.80 11.72 -2.99
N HIS A 143 9.86 11.56 -4.31
CA HIS A 143 10.59 12.48 -5.19
C HIS A 143 10.04 13.92 -5.13
N LYS A 144 8.71 14.06 -5.07
CA LYS A 144 8.07 15.37 -4.93
C LYS A 144 8.47 16.04 -3.62
N LEU A 145 8.27 15.35 -2.50
CA LEU A 145 8.49 15.90 -1.17
C LEU A 145 9.98 16.13 -0.88
N TYR A 146 10.86 15.30 -1.43
CA TYR A 146 12.29 15.53 -1.37
C TYR A 146 12.68 16.85 -2.07
N LYS A 147 12.16 17.12 -3.27
CA LYS A 147 12.39 18.39 -3.99
C LYS A 147 11.84 19.60 -3.22
N GLU A 148 10.80 19.40 -2.44
CA GLU A 148 10.21 20.43 -1.57
C GLU A 148 10.92 20.55 -0.21
N ASN A 149 11.99 19.78 0.02
CA ASN A 149 12.71 19.66 1.29
C ASN A 149 11.76 19.35 2.48
N ASN A 150 10.77 18.50 2.23
CA ASN A 150 9.77 18.10 3.21
C ASN A 150 10.18 16.78 3.88
N PRO A 151 10.35 16.72 5.22
CA PRO A 151 10.75 15.51 5.95
C PRO A 151 9.87 14.29 5.72
N GLN A 152 8.60 14.47 5.32
CA GLN A 152 7.73 13.37 4.94
C GLN A 152 8.24 12.57 3.73
N ALA A 153 9.25 13.06 3.01
CA ALA A 153 9.91 12.28 1.98
C ALA A 153 10.43 10.94 2.52
N ASN A 154 10.95 10.92 3.76
CA ASN A 154 11.46 9.70 4.39
C ASN A 154 10.36 8.65 4.62
N TYR A 155 9.16 9.06 5.02
CA TYR A 155 8.01 8.15 5.14
C TYR A 155 7.69 7.46 3.80
N TRP A 156 7.70 8.22 2.70
CA TRP A 156 7.42 7.67 1.39
C TRP A 156 8.56 6.79 0.86
N ALA A 157 9.81 7.08 1.25
CA ALA A 157 10.94 6.18 1.00
C ALA A 157 10.76 4.82 1.69
N ASP A 158 10.37 4.83 2.97
CA ASP A 158 10.07 3.61 3.73
C ASP A 158 8.93 2.80 3.09
N LYS A 159 7.91 3.49 2.56
CA LYS A 159 6.81 2.84 1.83
C LYS A 159 7.29 2.13 0.57
N VAL A 160 8.17 2.72 -0.20
CA VAL A 160 8.77 2.05 -1.38
C VAL A 160 9.52 0.79 -0.97
N GLU A 161 10.36 0.88 0.06
CA GLU A 161 11.15 -0.26 0.55
C GLU A 161 10.25 -1.40 1.07
N GLN A 162 9.20 -1.06 1.82
CA GLN A 162 8.22 -2.02 2.33
C GLN A 162 7.48 -2.72 1.19
N SER A 163 7.04 -1.96 0.19
CA SER A 163 6.32 -2.52 -0.96
C SER A 163 7.24 -3.38 -1.83
N PHE A 164 8.49 -2.98 -2.02
CA PHE A 164 9.49 -3.80 -2.72
C PHE A 164 9.73 -5.14 -2.02
N LYS A 165 9.88 -5.12 -0.69
CA LYS A 165 9.98 -6.35 0.09
C LYS A 165 8.71 -7.19 0.00
N ARG A 166 7.53 -6.57 0.10
CA ARG A 166 6.24 -7.26 0.01
C ARG A 166 6.06 -7.96 -1.34
N ASP A 167 6.51 -7.36 -2.43
CA ASP A 167 6.47 -7.96 -3.75
C ASP A 167 7.23 -9.30 -3.78
N LYS A 168 8.44 -9.29 -3.24
CA LYS A 168 9.23 -10.50 -3.08
C LYS A 168 8.51 -11.55 -2.22
N ASP A 169 7.94 -11.16 -1.10
CA ASP A 169 7.24 -12.06 -0.19
C ASP A 169 6.00 -12.69 -0.88
N LEU A 170 5.27 -11.92 -1.71
CA LEU A 170 4.14 -12.42 -2.51
C LEU A 170 4.59 -13.44 -3.57
N CYS A 171 5.66 -13.14 -4.29
CA CYS A 171 6.23 -14.04 -5.30
C CYS A 171 6.79 -15.33 -4.66
N ASP A 172 7.45 -15.22 -3.53
CA ASP A 172 7.97 -16.35 -2.77
C ASP A 172 6.83 -17.26 -2.25
N ASP A 173 5.74 -16.66 -1.75
CA ASP A 173 4.54 -17.41 -1.33
C ASP A 173 3.91 -18.14 -2.52
N TYR A 174 3.77 -17.48 -3.67
CA TYR A 174 3.24 -18.11 -4.88
C TYR A 174 4.08 -19.30 -5.33
N ASN A 175 5.40 -19.13 -5.39
CA ASN A 175 6.31 -20.15 -5.89
C ASN A 175 6.45 -21.35 -4.95
N ASN A 176 6.46 -21.12 -3.63
CA ASN A 176 6.93 -22.12 -2.68
C ASN A 176 5.86 -22.62 -1.71
N VAL A 177 4.77 -21.88 -1.50
CA VAL A 177 3.74 -22.21 -0.50
C VAL A 177 2.41 -22.51 -1.15
N MET A 178 1.97 -21.70 -2.09
CA MET A 178 0.68 -21.85 -2.76
C MET A 178 0.56 -23.25 -3.39
N SER A 179 -0.60 -23.90 -3.21
CA SER A 179 -0.88 -25.25 -3.72
C SER A 179 0.21 -26.27 -3.34
N GLY A 180 0.80 -26.15 -2.13
CA GLY A 180 1.88 -27.02 -1.67
C GLY A 180 3.19 -26.91 -2.47
N GLY A 181 3.45 -25.74 -3.07
CA GLY A 181 4.65 -25.49 -3.88
C GLY A 181 4.57 -26.01 -5.32
N LYS A 182 3.38 -26.33 -5.78
CA LYS A 182 3.13 -26.82 -7.17
C LYS A 182 3.64 -25.84 -8.22
N TRP A 183 3.57 -24.54 -7.95
CA TRP A 183 3.86 -23.47 -8.90
C TRP A 183 5.28 -22.91 -8.79
N LYS A 184 6.21 -23.73 -8.32
CA LYS A 184 7.62 -23.36 -8.19
C LYS A 184 8.16 -22.75 -9.50
N ASN A 185 8.83 -21.60 -9.37
CA ASN A 185 9.44 -20.83 -10.46
C ASN A 185 8.45 -20.18 -11.46
N MET A 186 7.16 -20.09 -11.16
CA MET A 186 6.22 -19.38 -12.02
C MET A 186 6.29 -17.87 -11.88
N MET A 187 6.65 -17.35 -10.69
CA MET A 187 6.81 -15.92 -10.40
C MET A 187 8.30 -15.61 -10.17
N ILE A 188 9.13 -15.74 -11.19
CA ILE A 188 10.57 -15.46 -11.12
C ILE A 188 11.03 -14.43 -12.15
N GLN A 189 10.15 -14.00 -13.05
CA GLN A 189 10.49 -13.00 -14.04
C GLN A 189 10.66 -11.64 -13.37
N LYS A 190 11.73 -10.94 -13.75
CA LYS A 190 12.00 -9.58 -13.30
C LYS A 190 10.93 -8.62 -13.82
N HIS A 191 10.39 -7.79 -12.95
CA HIS A 191 9.27 -6.90 -13.28
C HIS A 191 9.36 -5.52 -12.61
N ILE A 192 10.23 -5.33 -11.63
CA ILE A 192 10.49 -4.05 -10.98
C ILE A 192 11.84 -3.49 -11.43
N GLY A 193 11.88 -2.20 -11.75
CA GLY A 193 13.09 -1.53 -12.25
C GLY A 193 13.37 -1.83 -13.70
N TYR A 194 12.36 -2.21 -14.46
CA TYR A 194 12.42 -2.47 -15.89
C TYR A 194 12.62 -1.16 -16.66
N THR A 195 13.65 -1.08 -17.49
CA THR A 195 13.98 0.14 -18.23
C THR A 195 13.85 -0.02 -19.73
N SER A 196 13.99 -1.22 -20.25
CA SER A 196 13.82 -1.52 -21.66
C SER A 196 13.49 -3.00 -21.87
N TRP A 197 12.96 -3.33 -23.05
CA TRP A 197 12.63 -4.71 -23.42
C TRP A 197 13.85 -5.67 -23.34
N ASN A 198 15.04 -5.19 -23.61
CA ASN A 198 16.27 -5.96 -23.56
C ASN A 198 17.07 -5.70 -22.27
N ASP A 199 16.43 -5.26 -21.21
CA ASP A 199 17.09 -4.97 -19.96
C ASP A 199 17.69 -6.24 -19.36
N ASN A 200 19.00 -6.25 -19.19
CA ASN A 200 19.78 -7.42 -18.77
C ASN A 200 20.13 -7.39 -17.27
N PHE A 201 19.32 -6.79 -16.44
CA PHE A 201 19.54 -6.81 -14.99
C PHE A 201 19.24 -8.20 -14.41
N PRO A 202 20.03 -8.66 -13.42
CA PRO A 202 19.93 -10.04 -12.91
C PRO A 202 18.73 -10.29 -11.98
N ALA A 203 18.16 -9.25 -11.37
CA ALA A 203 17.07 -9.32 -10.42
C ALA A 203 16.25 -8.03 -10.43
N ASP A 204 15.09 -8.04 -9.78
CA ASP A 204 14.30 -6.82 -9.55
C ASP A 204 15.14 -5.76 -8.86
N LYS A 205 14.94 -4.52 -9.26
CA LYS A 205 15.63 -3.35 -8.70
C LYS A 205 14.64 -2.45 -8.01
N GLN A 206 14.88 -2.21 -6.73
CA GLN A 206 14.07 -1.24 -5.99
C GLN A 206 14.11 0.13 -6.69
N PRO A 207 12.95 0.78 -6.88
CA PRO A 207 12.90 2.14 -7.39
C PRO A 207 13.72 3.09 -6.52
N GLU A 208 14.41 4.04 -7.15
CA GLU A 208 15.24 5.00 -6.46
C GLU A 208 14.39 5.88 -5.52
N VAL A 209 14.90 6.08 -4.31
CA VAL A 209 14.30 6.94 -3.29
C VAL A 209 15.33 7.91 -2.73
N TYR A 210 14.86 9.07 -2.30
CA TYR A 210 15.69 10.10 -1.70
C TYR A 210 15.29 10.31 -0.25
N ARG A 211 16.29 10.51 0.61
CA ARG A 211 16.07 10.77 2.03
C ARG A 211 16.61 12.15 2.39
N ILE A 212 15.85 12.86 3.20
CA ILE A 212 16.31 14.09 3.84
C ILE A 212 17.03 13.66 5.11
N GLU A 213 18.24 14.17 5.31
CA GLU A 213 18.92 14.02 6.58
C GLU A 213 18.06 14.65 7.67
N GLU A 214 17.52 13.82 8.55
CA GLU A 214 16.92 14.33 9.78
C GLU A 214 18.05 14.94 10.61
N PRO A 215 17.89 16.19 11.09
CA PRO A 215 18.84 16.71 12.04
C PRO A 215 18.99 15.69 13.17
N GLU A 216 20.23 15.41 13.58
CA GLU A 216 20.49 14.48 14.69
C GLU A 216 19.47 14.73 15.79
N LYS A 217 18.70 13.69 16.15
CA LYS A 217 17.67 13.81 17.19
C LYS A 217 18.35 14.35 18.44
N ALA A 218 18.17 15.64 18.69
CA ALA A 218 18.63 16.23 19.94
C ALA A 218 17.89 15.53 21.07
N MET A 219 18.56 14.55 21.67
CA MET A 219 18.01 13.77 22.77
C MET A 219 18.00 14.65 24.04
N GLY A 220 17.09 15.61 24.09
CA GLY A 220 16.94 16.54 25.20
C GLY A 220 17.71 17.87 25.02
N GLY A 221 17.46 18.82 25.90
CA GLY A 221 18.16 20.10 25.96
C GLY A 221 17.71 21.16 24.94
N TYR A 222 16.67 20.91 24.16
CA TYR A 222 16.20 21.84 23.13
C TYR A 222 15.52 23.09 23.74
N VAL A 223 15.85 24.28 23.20
CA VAL A 223 15.25 25.55 23.62
C VAL A 223 14.63 26.22 22.40
N PHE A 224 13.31 26.41 22.43
CA PHE A 224 12.56 27.03 21.32
C PHE A 224 12.69 28.55 21.36
N LYS A 225 12.79 29.16 20.18
CA LYS A 225 12.88 30.63 20.04
C LYS A 225 11.63 31.18 19.36
N SER A 226 11.23 32.36 19.78
CA SER A 226 10.12 33.08 19.15
C SER A 226 10.53 33.60 17.78
N ARG A 227 9.63 33.40 16.81
CA ARG A 227 9.69 34.03 15.49
C ARG A 227 8.35 34.67 15.19
N ASP A 228 8.34 35.97 14.90
CA ASP A 228 7.13 36.73 14.57
C ASP A 228 6.00 36.59 15.62
N GLY A 229 6.36 36.56 16.89
CA GLY A 229 5.43 36.45 18.01
C GLY A 229 4.89 35.04 18.26
N VAL A 230 5.39 34.02 17.54
CA VAL A 230 4.99 32.62 17.71
C VAL A 230 6.19 31.78 18.11
N VAL A 231 5.98 30.88 19.07
CA VAL A 231 6.92 29.78 19.38
C VAL A 231 6.27 28.47 18.94
N ALA A 232 6.74 27.92 17.83
CA ALA A 232 6.31 26.60 17.37
C ALA A 232 7.19 25.52 17.98
N MET A 233 6.57 24.54 18.65
CA MET A 233 7.28 23.46 19.36
C MET A 233 6.90 22.12 18.75
N GLU A 234 7.92 21.36 18.38
CA GLU A 234 7.75 19.97 17.96
C GLU A 234 7.82 19.03 19.19
N ALA A 235 6.90 18.08 19.24
CA ALA A 235 6.76 17.21 20.41
C ALA A 235 8.03 16.37 20.70
N GLU A 236 8.77 15.99 19.67
CA GLU A 236 10.00 15.20 19.80
C GLU A 236 11.24 16.03 20.24
N HIS A 237 11.17 17.37 20.19
CA HIS A 237 12.25 18.26 20.60
C HIS A 237 12.06 18.75 22.05
N TYR A 238 11.87 17.84 22.96
CA TYR A 238 11.74 18.16 24.39
C TYR A 238 13.05 18.69 24.98
N PHE A 239 12.95 19.45 26.07
CA PHE A 239 14.10 19.87 26.86
C PHE A 239 14.54 18.75 27.78
N GLU A 240 13.62 18.15 28.52
CA GLU A 240 13.86 17.05 29.44
C GLU A 240 12.76 15.99 29.34
N LYS A 241 13.15 14.74 29.48
CA LYS A 241 12.25 13.59 29.47
C LYS A 241 12.43 12.80 30.76
N LYS A 242 11.32 12.50 31.43
CA LYS A 242 11.29 11.61 32.58
C LYS A 242 10.40 10.42 32.27
N ASP A 243 11.02 9.26 32.15
CA ASP A 243 10.34 7.98 32.06
C ASP A 243 10.03 7.42 33.46
N VAL A 244 9.19 6.41 33.54
CA VAL A 244 8.85 5.70 34.79
C VAL A 244 9.04 4.21 34.63
N VAL A 245 9.06 3.49 35.76
CA VAL A 245 9.23 2.03 35.72
C VAL A 245 8.06 1.39 34.95
N GLY A 246 8.39 0.69 33.89
CA GLY A 246 7.43 -0.02 33.04
C GLY A 246 6.77 0.81 31.94
N ALA A 247 7.11 2.11 31.80
CA ALA A 247 6.67 2.91 30.65
C ALA A 247 7.67 4.03 30.31
N GLN A 248 7.81 4.31 29.03
CA GLN A 248 8.74 5.30 28.51
C GLN A 248 8.08 6.20 27.45
N TRP A 249 8.49 7.45 27.40
CA TRP A 249 8.13 8.34 26.31
C TRP A 249 8.81 7.89 25.02
N THR A 250 7.99 7.60 24.03
CA THR A 250 8.40 7.05 22.74
C THR A 250 8.04 8.02 21.63
N VAL A 251 8.95 8.26 20.72
CA VAL A 251 8.71 9.01 19.49
C VAL A 251 7.86 8.12 18.57
N ILE A 252 6.71 8.65 18.15
CA ILE A 252 5.87 7.99 17.14
C ILE A 252 6.11 8.73 15.82
N PRO A 253 6.88 8.13 14.92
CA PRO A 253 7.29 8.78 13.68
C PRO A 253 6.09 9.22 12.84
N TYR A 254 6.18 10.41 12.27
CA TYR A 254 5.19 10.96 11.32
C TYR A 254 3.76 11.15 11.88
N MET A 255 3.60 11.08 13.20
CA MET A 255 2.30 11.27 13.88
C MET A 255 2.06 12.68 14.38
N GLY A 256 3.04 13.55 14.27
CA GLY A 256 2.91 14.99 14.54
C GLY A 256 2.19 15.73 13.41
N ARG A 257 1.92 17.01 13.62
CA ARG A 257 1.39 17.88 12.57
C ARG A 257 2.41 18.15 11.46
N THR A 258 3.68 18.23 11.83
CA THR A 258 4.83 18.51 10.96
C THR A 258 5.90 17.43 11.05
N LEU A 259 6.21 16.94 12.24
CA LEU A 259 7.19 15.90 12.49
C LEU A 259 6.54 14.69 13.22
N SER A 260 7.16 14.24 14.31
CA SER A 260 6.72 13.08 15.07
C SER A 260 5.82 13.47 16.23
N GLY A 261 5.00 12.53 16.68
CA GLY A 261 4.30 12.63 17.96
C GLY A 261 5.10 12.01 19.10
N MET A 262 4.74 12.34 20.35
CA MET A 262 5.26 11.67 21.54
C MET A 262 4.13 10.93 22.23
N ALA A 263 4.37 9.69 22.63
CA ALA A 263 3.43 8.89 23.41
C ALA A 263 4.15 8.15 24.54
N LEU A 264 3.48 8.03 25.68
CA LEU A 264 3.95 7.20 26.78
C LEU A 264 3.54 5.75 26.52
N MET A 265 4.50 4.85 26.36
CA MET A 265 4.28 3.46 25.96
C MET A 265 4.84 2.47 26.99
N PRO A 266 4.16 1.34 27.21
CA PRO A 266 2.87 0.95 26.67
C PRO A 266 1.69 1.73 27.27
N TYR A 267 0.72 2.10 26.46
CA TYR A 267 -0.46 2.90 26.88
C TYR A 267 -1.38 2.18 27.87
N THR A 268 -1.17 0.89 28.11
CA THR A 268 -1.94 0.05 29.03
C THR A 268 -1.48 0.14 30.50
N LYS A 269 -0.42 0.90 30.79
CA LYS A 269 0.11 1.05 32.15
C LYS A 269 -0.38 2.34 32.79
N ASP A 270 -0.74 2.26 34.07
CA ASP A 270 -0.92 3.46 34.88
C ASP A 270 0.46 4.02 35.26
N VAL A 271 0.73 5.25 34.89
CA VAL A 271 2.10 5.80 34.87
C VAL A 271 2.12 7.23 35.44
N ALA A 272 1.82 7.36 36.69
CA ALA A 272 1.99 8.64 37.39
C ALA A 272 3.48 9.05 37.44
N GLY A 273 3.76 10.31 37.16
CA GLY A 273 5.08 10.92 37.32
C GLY A 273 6.01 10.88 36.10
N ALA A 274 5.57 10.32 34.96
CA ALA A 274 6.24 10.52 33.69
C ALA A 274 6.00 11.95 33.19
N SER A 275 7.02 12.61 32.62
CA SER A 275 6.87 13.97 32.09
C SER A 275 7.74 14.24 30.88
N LEU A 276 7.29 15.19 30.05
CA LEU A 276 8.08 15.86 29.04
C LEU A 276 8.09 17.36 29.36
N SER A 277 9.27 17.93 29.40
CA SER A 277 9.44 19.36 29.61
C SER A 277 9.92 20.03 28.34
N TYR A 278 9.37 21.20 28.05
CA TYR A 278 9.75 22.03 26.91
C TYR A 278 10.20 23.39 27.41
N LYS A 279 11.25 23.92 26.80
CA LYS A 279 11.81 25.22 27.17
C LYS A 279 11.73 26.18 26.00
N MET A 280 11.29 27.40 26.27
CA MET A 280 11.22 28.46 25.26
C MET A 280 11.84 29.75 25.79
N GLU A 281 12.39 30.55 24.88
CA GLU A 281 12.81 31.91 25.14
C GLU A 281 11.62 32.85 24.90
N ILE A 282 11.17 33.54 25.93
CA ILE A 282 10.11 34.52 25.83
C ILE A 282 10.75 35.89 25.58
N PRO A 283 10.36 36.62 24.51
CA PRO A 283 10.88 37.94 24.23
C PRO A 283 10.61 38.94 25.37
N LYS A 284 11.55 39.85 25.60
CA LYS A 284 11.41 40.87 26.65
C LYS A 284 10.17 41.71 26.40
N GLY A 285 9.36 41.89 27.45
CA GLY A 285 8.12 42.67 27.40
C GLY A 285 6.86 41.87 27.12
N VAL A 286 6.95 40.57 26.88
CA VAL A 286 5.77 39.68 26.79
C VAL A 286 5.30 39.36 28.22
N THR A 287 4.03 39.70 28.50
CA THR A 287 3.41 39.45 29.82
C THR A 287 2.39 38.34 29.80
N GLU A 288 1.98 37.88 28.64
CA GLU A 288 0.97 36.85 28.46
C GLU A 288 1.31 35.98 27.25
N VAL A 289 1.10 34.69 27.38
CA VAL A 289 1.25 33.70 26.29
C VAL A 289 0.04 32.79 26.26
N THR A 290 -0.46 32.49 25.06
CA THR A 290 -1.48 31.46 24.84
C THR A 290 -0.83 30.20 24.32
N VAL A 291 -1.08 29.07 24.99
CA VAL A 291 -0.50 27.76 24.61
C VAL A 291 -1.56 26.93 23.89
N HIS A 292 -1.25 26.53 22.66
CA HIS A 292 -2.05 25.61 21.89
C HIS A 292 -1.36 24.24 21.84
N ILE A 293 -1.99 23.21 22.42
CA ILE A 293 -1.48 21.84 22.39
C ILE A 293 -2.27 21.04 21.37
N VAL A 294 -1.56 20.50 20.38
CA VAL A 294 -2.17 19.62 19.39
C VAL A 294 -2.03 18.17 19.88
N VAL A 295 -3.14 17.56 20.20
CA VAL A 295 -3.20 16.16 20.62
C VAL A 295 -3.96 15.33 19.59
N LYS A 296 -3.57 14.07 19.42
CA LYS A 296 -4.30 13.10 18.60
C LYS A 296 -5.09 12.21 19.53
N SER A 297 -6.43 12.19 19.36
CA SER A 297 -7.27 11.23 20.04
C SER A 297 -6.97 9.81 19.53
N THR A 298 -6.84 8.86 20.44
CA THR A 298 -6.79 7.43 20.11
C THR A 298 -8.16 6.81 20.43
N LEU A 299 -8.54 5.80 19.64
CA LEU A 299 -9.71 5.00 19.97
C LEU A 299 -9.44 4.22 21.26
N ALA A 300 -10.36 4.25 22.20
CA ALA A 300 -10.33 3.41 23.39
C ALA A 300 -10.70 1.97 23.01
N PHE A 301 -9.71 1.13 22.77
CA PHE A 301 -9.93 -0.28 22.45
C PHE A 301 -10.16 -1.18 23.67
N HIS A 302 -10.03 -0.64 24.89
CA HIS A 302 -10.15 -1.36 26.15
C HIS A 302 -10.93 -0.53 27.15
N ASP A 303 -11.64 -1.18 28.07
CA ASP A 303 -12.34 -0.55 29.22
C ASP A 303 -11.38 0.02 30.28
N ILE A 304 -10.19 0.41 29.88
CA ILE A 304 -9.19 1.02 30.76
C ILE A 304 -9.36 2.53 30.68
N LYS A 305 -9.43 3.18 31.86
CA LYS A 305 -9.35 4.64 31.92
C LYS A 305 -8.04 5.07 31.27
N GLY A 306 -8.12 5.82 30.17
CA GLY A 306 -6.95 6.31 29.44
C GLY A 306 -6.06 7.21 30.30
N HIS A 307 -4.84 7.47 29.83
CA HIS A 307 -3.92 8.39 30.48
C HIS A 307 -4.54 9.79 30.57
N LYS A 308 -4.38 10.41 31.73
CA LYS A 308 -4.64 11.84 31.90
C LYS A 308 -3.32 12.58 31.76
N TYR A 309 -3.29 13.55 30.86
CA TYR A 309 -2.16 14.45 30.74
C TYR A 309 -2.47 15.77 31.45
N GLU A 310 -1.58 16.19 32.34
CA GLU A 310 -1.63 17.48 33.01
C GLU A 310 -0.58 18.40 32.38
N VAL A 311 -0.94 19.65 32.17
CA VAL A 311 -0.05 20.67 31.66
C VAL A 311 0.28 21.63 32.80
N GLY A 312 1.55 21.77 33.09
CA GLY A 312 2.05 22.72 34.10
C GLY A 312 3.02 23.72 33.45
N PHE A 313 3.09 24.92 34.01
CA PHE A 313 3.98 25.98 33.58
C PHE A 313 4.87 26.41 34.74
#